data_9ad3538df7bc9f5e3b48786e3e6e49c5
#
_entry.id   9ad3538df7bc9f5e3b48786e3e6e49c5
#
_cell.length_a   1.000
_cell.length_b   1.000
_cell.length_c   1.000
_cell.angle_alpha   90.00
_cell.angle_beta   90.00
_cell.angle_gamma   90.00
#
_symmetry.space_group_name_H-M   'P 1'
#
loop_
_entity.id
_entity.type
_entity.pdbx_description
1 polymer ?
#
loop_
_entity_poly.entity_id
_entity_poly.type
_entity_poly.pdbx_seq_one_letter_code
_entity_poly.pdbx_strand_id
1 'polypeptide(L)'
;IYAACHSARPVSSMGRDAMNVKLCLFFIGMIVCLWLICRFLLQSEKCYRVLHVLAAVVTVVVVVTILGAFVYFSAIDRTTNIGRLDGYFRFNKEWGTQRGYVWTWLFQIFLDAPLFQKLFGAGQGSVVLELFTYHAKEMIYDLEYYFDNAHNVYLHYLTTIGIFGCISYLGVLISAVAKGIKREMSDAKKALLIPVVA
;
A
#
# COMPACT_ATOMS: atom_id res chain seq x y z
N ILE A 1 -11.94 15.03 38.38
CA ILE A 1 -12.46 13.64 38.43
C ILE A 1 -12.43 13.13 36.95
N TYR A 2 -11.29 12.62 36.51
CA TYR A 2 -11.16 11.94 35.23
C TYR A 2 -11.29 10.42 35.48
N ALA A 3 -12.47 9.87 35.25
CA ALA A 3 -12.65 8.43 35.22
C ALA A 3 -12.14 7.92 33.87
N ALA A 4 -11.00 7.26 33.89
CA ALA A 4 -10.46 6.53 32.76
C ALA A 4 -11.42 5.38 32.36
N CYS A 5 -12.17 5.57 31.30
CA CYS A 5 -12.93 4.49 30.69
C CYS A 5 -11.96 3.68 29.80
N HIS A 6 -11.17 2.79 30.43
CA HIS A 6 -10.51 1.71 29.71
C HIS A 6 -11.61 0.73 29.28
N SER A 7 -12.11 0.87 28.06
CA SER A 7 -12.92 -0.17 27.44
C SER A 7 -12.02 -1.39 27.19
N ALA A 8 -12.05 -2.34 28.11
CA ALA A 8 -11.45 -3.63 27.90
C ALA A 8 -12.04 -4.23 26.60
N ARG A 9 -11.20 -4.51 25.60
CA ARG A 9 -11.63 -5.23 24.41
C ARG A 9 -12.29 -6.53 24.82
N PRO A 10 -13.46 -6.86 24.28
CA PRO A 10 -14.13 -8.08 24.67
C PRO A 10 -13.21 -9.29 24.36
N VAL A 11 -13.10 -10.19 25.35
CA VAL A 11 -12.23 -11.40 25.30
C VAL A 11 -12.47 -12.24 24.02
N SER A 12 -13.65 -12.13 23.40
CA SER A 12 -14.00 -12.77 22.12
C SER A 12 -13.24 -12.24 20.89
N SER A 13 -12.69 -11.00 20.94
CA SER A 13 -11.88 -10.46 19.84
C SER A 13 -10.46 -11.01 19.89
N MET A 14 -9.90 -11.14 21.10
CA MET A 14 -8.53 -11.66 21.30
C MET A 14 -8.37 -13.11 20.86
N GLY A 15 -9.42 -13.94 20.99
CA GLY A 15 -9.42 -15.32 20.50
C GLY A 15 -9.46 -15.42 18.95
N ARG A 16 -10.18 -14.51 18.28
CA ARG A 16 -10.25 -14.44 16.82
C ARG A 16 -8.96 -13.94 16.21
N ASP A 17 -8.32 -12.97 16.81
CA ASP A 17 -7.05 -12.43 16.33
C ASP A 17 -5.93 -13.47 16.48
N ALA A 18 -5.89 -14.22 17.58
CA ALA A 18 -4.96 -15.31 17.78
C ALA A 18 -5.18 -16.48 16.80
N MET A 19 -6.43 -16.76 16.43
CA MET A 19 -6.77 -17.79 15.44
C MET A 19 -6.37 -17.36 14.03
N ASN A 20 -6.56 -16.09 13.68
CA ASN A 20 -6.13 -15.53 12.40
C ASN A 20 -4.59 -15.54 12.26
N VAL A 21 -3.86 -15.21 13.30
CA VAL A 21 -2.40 -15.28 13.33
C VAL A 21 -1.92 -16.73 13.16
N LYS A 22 -2.51 -17.70 13.87
CA LYS A 22 -2.17 -19.12 13.71
C LYS A 22 -2.43 -19.62 12.29
N LEU A 23 -3.55 -19.21 11.69
CA LEU A 23 -3.92 -19.56 10.32
C LEU A 23 -2.90 -18.95 9.32
N CYS A 24 -2.52 -17.71 9.48
CA CYS A 24 -1.48 -17.08 8.66
C CYS A 24 -0.11 -17.79 8.79
N LEU A 25 0.30 -18.11 10.02
CA LEU A 25 1.54 -18.86 10.27
C LEU A 25 1.49 -20.26 9.66
N PHE A 26 0.34 -20.94 9.70
CA PHE A 26 0.13 -22.24 9.05
C PHE A 26 0.30 -22.14 7.53
N PHE A 27 -0.32 -21.14 6.89
CA PHE A 27 -0.17 -20.93 5.44
C PHE A 27 1.26 -20.55 5.05
N ILE A 28 1.93 -19.71 5.82
CA ILE A 28 3.34 -19.38 5.60
C ILE A 28 4.21 -20.64 5.73
N GLY A 29 4.00 -21.43 6.76
CA GLY A 29 4.72 -22.69 6.96
C GLY A 29 4.49 -23.67 5.81
N MET A 30 3.25 -23.81 5.33
CA MET A 30 2.92 -24.64 4.18
C MET A 30 3.61 -24.16 2.88
N ILE A 31 3.64 -22.85 2.64
CA ILE A 31 4.32 -22.26 1.48
C ILE A 31 5.83 -22.51 1.55
N VAL A 32 6.46 -22.33 2.72
CA VAL A 32 7.87 -22.58 2.95
C VAL A 32 8.22 -24.06 2.77
N CYS A 33 7.39 -24.98 3.32
CA CYS A 33 7.56 -26.41 3.12
C CYS A 33 7.42 -26.81 1.65
N LEU A 34 6.43 -26.27 0.95
CA LEU A 34 6.25 -26.52 -0.48
C LEU A 34 7.45 -26.01 -1.30
N TRP A 35 7.95 -24.83 -0.98
CA TRP A 35 9.13 -24.26 -1.60
C TRP A 35 10.40 -25.12 -1.34
N LEU A 36 10.60 -25.60 -0.11
CA LEU A 36 11.70 -26.49 0.24
C LEU A 36 11.60 -27.84 -0.47
N ILE A 37 10.41 -28.43 -0.52
CA ILE A 37 10.15 -29.68 -1.24
C ILE A 37 10.43 -29.51 -2.73
N CYS A 38 9.93 -28.42 -3.32
CA CYS A 38 10.20 -28.09 -4.72
C CYS A 38 11.72 -27.91 -4.97
N ARG A 39 12.42 -27.21 -4.09
CA ARG A 39 13.86 -27.01 -4.20
C ARG A 39 14.67 -28.32 -4.06
N PHE A 40 14.21 -29.24 -3.21
CA PHE A 40 14.92 -30.51 -2.98
C PHE A 40 14.63 -31.56 -4.07
N LEU A 41 13.36 -31.62 -4.55
CA LEU A 41 12.96 -32.59 -5.58
C LEU A 41 13.32 -32.17 -7.01
N LEU A 42 13.47 -30.87 -7.29
CA LEU A 42 13.75 -30.35 -8.62
C LEU A 42 15.22 -29.98 -8.78
N GLN A 43 16.11 -30.98 -8.77
CA GLN A 43 17.55 -30.80 -9.05
C GLN A 43 17.85 -30.50 -10.54
N SER A 44 16.87 -30.63 -11.41
CA SER A 44 17.03 -30.32 -12.84
C SER A 44 16.87 -28.84 -13.13
N GLU A 45 17.88 -28.19 -13.69
CA GLU A 45 17.81 -26.76 -14.08
C GLU A 45 16.64 -26.42 -15.00
N LYS A 46 16.21 -27.36 -15.86
CA LYS A 46 15.06 -27.16 -16.74
C LYS A 46 13.75 -27.11 -15.98
N CYS A 47 13.53 -28.04 -15.04
CA CYS A 47 12.33 -28.05 -14.18
C CYS A 47 12.28 -26.79 -13.29
N TYR A 48 13.40 -26.39 -12.73
CA TYR A 48 13.52 -25.18 -11.91
C TYR A 48 13.11 -23.93 -12.69
N ARG A 49 13.61 -23.79 -13.94
CA ARG A 49 13.24 -22.65 -14.81
C ARG A 49 11.76 -22.63 -15.17
N VAL A 50 11.18 -23.79 -15.51
CA VAL A 50 9.75 -23.91 -15.83
C VAL A 50 8.89 -23.54 -14.61
N LEU A 51 9.27 -24.03 -13.42
CA LEU A 51 8.55 -23.71 -12.18
C LEU A 51 8.59 -22.21 -11.85
N HIS A 52 9.74 -21.55 -12.03
CA HIS A 52 9.85 -20.10 -11.84
C HIS A 52 8.98 -19.29 -12.81
N VAL A 53 8.97 -19.68 -14.06
CA VAL A 53 8.11 -19.05 -15.07
C VAL A 53 6.64 -19.24 -14.72
N LEU A 54 6.25 -20.47 -14.37
CA LEU A 54 4.88 -20.77 -13.92
C LEU A 54 4.49 -19.94 -12.68
N ALA A 55 5.35 -19.89 -11.67
CA ALA A 55 5.11 -19.10 -10.46
C ALA A 55 4.99 -17.60 -10.78
N ALA A 56 5.84 -17.07 -11.65
CA ALA A 56 5.76 -15.70 -12.10
C ALA A 56 4.44 -15.41 -12.84
N VAL A 57 4.04 -16.29 -13.77
CA VAL A 57 2.78 -16.16 -14.49
C VAL A 57 1.58 -16.21 -13.55
N VAL A 58 1.54 -17.17 -12.62
CA VAL A 58 0.47 -17.27 -11.61
C VAL A 58 0.42 -16.00 -10.75
N THR A 59 1.57 -15.51 -10.30
CA THR A 59 1.64 -14.27 -9.52
C THR A 59 1.08 -13.08 -10.31
N VAL A 60 1.48 -12.93 -11.56
CA VAL A 60 0.97 -11.84 -12.42
C VAL A 60 -0.54 -11.97 -12.60
N VAL A 61 -1.06 -13.17 -12.89
CA VAL A 61 -2.49 -13.40 -13.04
C VAL A 61 -3.25 -13.05 -11.76
N VAL A 62 -2.76 -13.48 -10.60
CA VAL A 62 -3.38 -13.17 -9.30
C VAL A 62 -3.39 -11.67 -9.06
N VAL A 63 -2.26 -10.98 -9.28
CA VAL A 63 -2.18 -9.53 -9.09
C VAL A 63 -3.13 -8.80 -10.04
N VAL A 64 -3.16 -9.16 -11.31
CA VAL A 64 -4.08 -8.56 -12.31
C VAL A 64 -5.54 -8.79 -11.93
N THR A 65 -5.87 -9.99 -11.44
CA THR A 65 -7.24 -10.31 -11.00
C THR A 65 -7.65 -9.47 -9.79
N ILE A 66 -6.78 -9.33 -8.79
CA ILE A 66 -7.03 -8.51 -7.60
C ILE A 66 -7.21 -7.03 -7.98
N LEU A 67 -6.31 -6.49 -8.81
CA LEU A 67 -6.40 -5.11 -9.29
C LEU A 67 -7.65 -4.89 -10.14
N GLY A 68 -7.97 -5.84 -11.03
CA GLY A 68 -9.17 -5.82 -11.85
C GLY A 68 -10.45 -5.83 -11.00
N ALA A 69 -10.51 -6.69 -9.97
CA ALA A 69 -11.62 -6.71 -9.02
C ALA A 69 -11.74 -5.39 -8.26
N PHE A 70 -10.63 -4.82 -7.79
CA PHE A 70 -10.61 -3.53 -7.11
C PHE A 70 -11.16 -2.40 -8.00
N VAL A 71 -10.71 -2.31 -9.25
CA VAL A 71 -11.19 -1.32 -10.21
C VAL A 71 -12.67 -1.58 -10.54
N TYR A 72 -13.06 -2.82 -10.77
CA TYR A 72 -14.44 -3.18 -11.10
C TYR A 72 -15.42 -2.75 -10.00
N PHE A 73 -15.17 -3.13 -8.75
CA PHE A 73 -16.06 -2.78 -7.64
C PHE A 73 -15.97 -1.32 -7.21
N SER A 74 -14.86 -0.64 -7.47
CA SER A 74 -14.71 0.79 -7.16
C SER A 74 -15.30 1.72 -8.20
N ALA A 75 -15.24 1.38 -9.48
CA ALA A 75 -15.62 2.27 -10.58
C ALA A 75 -16.91 1.83 -11.30
N ILE A 76 -17.10 0.52 -11.51
CA ILE A 76 -18.16 0.00 -12.37
C ILE A 76 -19.35 -0.47 -11.54
N ASP A 77 -19.15 -1.41 -10.64
CA ASP A 77 -20.22 -1.97 -9.83
C ASP A 77 -20.12 -1.52 -8.37
N ARG A 78 -20.80 -0.42 -8.07
CA ARG A 78 -20.86 0.15 -6.71
C ARG A 78 -22.02 -0.38 -5.87
N THR A 79 -22.90 -1.20 -6.45
CA THR A 79 -24.18 -1.59 -5.83
C THR A 79 -24.17 -3.01 -5.27
N THR A 80 -23.43 -3.94 -5.88
CA THR A 80 -23.36 -5.33 -5.42
C THR A 80 -22.73 -5.42 -4.03
N ASN A 81 -23.44 -6.00 -3.10
CA ASN A 81 -22.94 -6.25 -1.76
C ASN A 81 -22.01 -7.46 -1.76
N ILE A 82 -20.71 -7.23 -1.62
CA ILE A 82 -19.67 -8.27 -1.50
C ILE A 82 -19.33 -8.60 -0.05
N GLY A 83 -20.15 -8.16 0.88
CA GLY A 83 -20.03 -8.46 2.30
C GLY A 83 -18.73 -7.92 2.91
N ARG A 84 -17.99 -8.78 3.62
CA ARG A 84 -16.75 -8.39 4.31
C ARG A 84 -15.61 -7.95 3.35
N LEU A 85 -15.70 -8.29 2.08
CA LEU A 85 -14.72 -7.90 1.07
C LEU A 85 -14.92 -6.46 0.58
N ASP A 86 -16.05 -5.83 0.89
CA ASP A 86 -16.38 -4.48 0.47
C ASP A 86 -15.31 -3.46 0.90
N GLY A 87 -14.85 -3.54 2.14
CA GLY A 87 -13.80 -2.67 2.68
C GLY A 87 -12.40 -2.86 2.06
N TYR A 88 -12.19 -3.92 1.29
CA TYR A 88 -10.91 -4.18 0.60
C TYR A 88 -10.97 -3.85 -0.88
N PHE A 89 -12.07 -4.19 -1.55
CA PHE A 89 -12.20 -4.10 -3.00
C PHE A 89 -12.96 -2.86 -3.50
N ARG A 90 -13.60 -2.11 -2.61
CA ARG A 90 -14.30 -0.89 -2.99
C ARG A 90 -13.63 0.34 -2.39
N PHE A 91 -13.07 1.20 -3.26
CA PHE A 91 -12.54 2.47 -2.82
C PHE A 91 -13.67 3.43 -2.47
N ASN A 92 -13.75 3.79 -1.21
CA ASN A 92 -14.64 4.80 -0.66
C ASN A 92 -13.88 5.68 0.34
N LYS A 93 -14.53 6.67 0.92
CA LYS A 93 -13.91 7.58 1.89
C LYS A 93 -13.35 6.86 3.13
N GLU A 94 -13.99 5.78 3.56
CA GLU A 94 -13.59 4.99 4.75
C GLU A 94 -12.53 3.92 4.42
N TRP A 95 -12.20 3.74 3.15
CA TRP A 95 -11.27 2.70 2.70
C TRP A 95 -9.91 2.82 3.41
N GLY A 96 -9.34 1.65 3.77
CA GLY A 96 -8.01 1.59 4.38
C GLY A 96 -7.92 2.30 5.73
N THR A 97 -8.94 2.21 6.57
CA THR A 97 -9.00 2.91 7.85
C THR A 97 -8.97 4.42 7.67
N GLN A 98 -9.98 4.94 6.93
CA GLN A 98 -10.20 6.37 6.62
C GLN A 98 -9.14 7.01 5.70
N ARG A 99 -8.20 6.24 5.15
CA ARG A 99 -7.22 6.77 4.17
C ARG A 99 -7.89 7.29 2.90
N GLY A 100 -9.05 6.74 2.53
CA GLY A 100 -9.83 7.22 1.41
C GLY A 100 -10.21 8.70 1.53
N TYR A 101 -10.51 9.20 2.74
CA TYR A 101 -10.72 10.64 2.98
C TYR A 101 -9.48 11.44 2.63
N VAL A 102 -8.35 11.10 3.24
CA VAL A 102 -7.08 11.84 3.06
C VAL A 102 -6.65 11.83 1.59
N TRP A 103 -6.73 10.68 0.92
CA TRP A 103 -6.31 10.58 -0.49
C TRP A 103 -7.20 11.39 -1.42
N THR A 104 -8.51 11.36 -1.18
CA THR A 104 -9.46 12.15 -1.97
C THR A 104 -9.23 13.65 -1.76
N TRP A 105 -9.08 14.09 -0.51
CA TRP A 105 -8.86 15.48 -0.17
C TRP A 105 -7.54 16.01 -0.71
N LEU A 106 -6.43 15.32 -0.48
CA LEU A 106 -5.11 15.74 -0.99
C LEU A 106 -5.07 15.77 -2.51
N PHE A 107 -5.72 14.80 -3.17
CA PHE A 107 -5.79 14.82 -4.62
C PHE A 107 -6.60 16.00 -5.15
N GLN A 108 -7.70 16.35 -4.49
CA GLN A 108 -8.52 17.51 -4.84
C GLN A 108 -7.76 18.83 -4.59
N ILE A 109 -7.13 18.96 -3.42
CA ILE A 109 -6.26 20.10 -3.09
C ILE A 109 -5.18 20.27 -4.17
N PHE A 110 -4.53 19.18 -4.57
CA PHE A 110 -3.54 19.22 -5.65
C PHE A 110 -4.13 19.65 -7.00
N LEU A 111 -5.34 19.18 -7.35
CA LEU A 111 -6.00 19.59 -8.59
C LEU A 111 -6.37 21.09 -8.60
N ASP A 112 -6.73 21.64 -7.45
CA ASP A 112 -7.14 23.05 -7.31
C ASP A 112 -5.94 23.99 -7.08
N ALA A 113 -4.76 23.44 -6.75
CA ALA A 113 -3.55 24.22 -6.49
C ALA A 113 -3.08 25.03 -7.73
N PRO A 114 -2.42 26.17 -7.52
CA PRO A 114 -1.80 26.95 -8.60
C PRO A 114 -0.72 26.14 -9.34
N LEU A 115 -0.51 26.46 -10.64
CA LEU A 115 0.42 25.71 -11.49
C LEU A 115 1.83 25.58 -10.88
N PHE A 116 2.35 26.64 -10.27
CA PHE A 116 3.66 26.62 -9.63
C PHE A 116 3.73 25.56 -8.52
N GLN A 117 2.69 25.49 -7.70
CA GLN A 117 2.57 24.52 -6.60
C GLN A 117 2.40 23.08 -7.11
N LYS A 118 1.67 22.88 -8.21
CA LYS A 118 1.60 21.58 -8.89
C LYS A 118 2.96 21.09 -9.39
N LEU A 119 3.78 21.99 -9.92
CA LEU A 119 5.08 21.64 -10.49
C LEU A 119 6.15 21.42 -9.43
N PHE A 120 6.23 22.29 -8.41
CA PHE A 120 7.31 22.33 -7.43
C PHE A 120 6.89 21.92 -6.01
N GLY A 121 5.58 21.75 -5.76
CA GLY A 121 5.01 21.41 -4.46
C GLY A 121 4.78 22.63 -3.57
N ALA A 122 4.11 22.37 -2.43
CA ALA A 122 3.81 23.37 -1.41
C ALA A 122 4.87 23.43 -0.28
N GLY A 123 5.87 22.57 -0.35
CA GLY A 123 6.95 22.49 0.64
C GLY A 123 6.71 21.42 1.71
N GLN A 124 7.74 21.26 2.55
CA GLN A 124 7.70 20.30 3.65
C GLN A 124 6.64 20.71 4.69
N GLY A 125 5.88 19.71 5.20
CA GLY A 125 4.80 19.96 6.17
C GLY A 125 3.49 20.46 5.55
N SER A 126 3.45 20.71 4.24
CA SER A 126 2.26 21.21 3.56
C SER A 126 1.06 20.25 3.66
N VAL A 127 1.28 18.93 3.72
CA VAL A 127 0.19 17.95 3.83
C VAL A 127 -0.70 18.24 5.03
N VAL A 128 -0.11 18.46 6.20
CA VAL A 128 -0.86 18.76 7.43
C VAL A 128 -1.53 20.12 7.33
N LEU A 129 -0.78 21.13 6.88
CA LEU A 129 -1.28 22.49 6.73
C LEU A 129 -2.46 22.58 5.76
N GLU A 130 -2.36 21.93 4.61
CA GLU A 130 -3.40 21.90 3.58
C GLU A 130 -4.67 21.18 4.10
N LEU A 131 -4.51 20.02 4.74
CA LEU A 131 -5.62 19.28 5.33
C LEU A 131 -6.34 20.12 6.39
N PHE A 132 -5.60 20.78 7.29
CA PHE A 132 -6.22 21.65 8.29
C PHE A 132 -6.85 22.90 7.69
N THR A 133 -6.25 23.48 6.66
CA THR A 133 -6.79 24.68 6.01
C THR A 133 -8.14 24.41 5.35
N TYR A 134 -8.29 23.28 4.67
CA TYR A 134 -9.47 23.00 3.85
C TYR A 134 -10.47 22.06 4.51
N HIS A 135 -10.03 21.16 5.41
CA HIS A 135 -10.86 20.07 5.95
C HIS A 135 -10.84 19.95 7.48
N ALA A 136 -10.45 21.02 8.21
CA ALA A 136 -10.43 20.99 9.66
C ALA A 136 -11.79 20.65 10.29
N LYS A 137 -12.88 21.16 9.73
CA LYS A 137 -14.24 20.92 10.25
C LYS A 137 -14.60 19.44 10.15
N GLU A 138 -14.42 18.86 8.98
CA GLU A 138 -14.73 17.44 8.74
C GLU A 138 -13.86 16.54 9.62
N MET A 139 -12.57 16.85 9.78
CA MET A 139 -11.67 16.09 10.66
C MET A 139 -12.12 16.14 12.12
N ILE A 140 -12.46 17.32 12.63
CA ILE A 140 -12.74 17.51 14.05
C ILE A 140 -14.16 17.07 14.41
N TYR A 141 -15.17 17.43 13.61
CA TYR A 141 -16.58 17.24 13.96
C TYR A 141 -17.19 15.97 13.38
N ASP A 142 -16.76 15.53 12.17
CA ASP A 142 -17.37 14.38 11.52
C ASP A 142 -16.59 13.09 11.76
N LEU A 143 -15.26 13.19 11.80
CA LEU A 143 -14.38 12.01 11.96
C LEU A 143 -13.84 11.87 13.39
N GLU A 144 -13.90 12.91 14.20
CA GLU A 144 -13.26 12.98 15.53
C GLU A 144 -11.79 12.54 15.50
N TYR A 145 -11.13 12.76 14.35
CA TYR A 145 -9.78 12.33 14.07
C TYR A 145 -9.07 13.35 13.18
N TYR A 146 -7.78 13.57 13.42
CA TYR A 146 -6.95 14.40 12.56
C TYR A 146 -5.87 13.57 11.85
N PHE A 147 -5.60 13.93 10.61
CA PHE A 147 -4.57 13.28 9.81
C PHE A 147 -3.30 14.13 9.78
N ASP A 148 -2.20 13.53 10.21
CA ASP A 148 -0.87 14.14 10.20
C ASP A 148 -0.03 13.72 8.99
N ASN A 149 -0.52 12.75 8.20
CA ASN A 149 0.22 12.17 7.08
C ASN A 149 -0.76 11.72 5.98
N ALA A 150 -0.28 11.73 4.74
CA ALA A 150 -1.01 11.19 3.59
C ALA A 150 -1.17 9.65 3.64
N HIS A 151 -0.36 8.93 4.42
CA HIS A 151 -0.23 7.46 4.39
C HIS A 151 -0.07 6.89 2.97
N ASN A 152 0.48 7.69 2.07
CA ASN A 152 0.79 7.38 0.69
C ASN A 152 1.97 8.26 0.25
N VAL A 153 3.11 7.64 0.01
CA VAL A 153 4.36 8.34 -0.34
C VAL A 153 4.21 9.17 -1.61
N TYR A 154 3.49 8.68 -2.59
CA TYR A 154 3.31 9.37 -3.88
C TYR A 154 2.45 10.63 -3.73
N LEU A 155 1.33 10.55 -3.00
CA LEU A 155 0.49 11.72 -2.70
C LEU A 155 1.23 12.71 -1.80
N HIS A 156 1.96 12.21 -0.82
CA HIS A 156 2.78 13.05 0.06
C HIS A 156 3.81 13.85 -0.75
N TYR A 157 4.56 13.19 -1.62
CA TYR A 157 5.54 13.86 -2.48
C TYR A 157 4.90 14.76 -3.52
N LEU A 158 3.76 14.36 -4.10
CA LEU A 158 3.04 15.19 -5.04
C LEU A 158 2.64 16.53 -4.42
N THR A 159 2.20 16.52 -3.16
CA THR A 159 1.83 17.73 -2.41
C THR A 159 3.06 18.53 -1.99
N THR A 160 4.13 17.88 -1.49
CA THR A 160 5.28 18.55 -0.88
C THR A 160 6.32 19.02 -1.89
N ILE A 161 6.63 18.21 -2.91
CA ILE A 161 7.71 18.49 -3.89
C ILE A 161 7.21 18.57 -5.34
N GLY A 162 5.91 18.40 -5.54
CA GLY A 162 5.25 18.54 -6.83
C GLY A 162 5.61 17.48 -7.86
N ILE A 163 5.15 17.70 -9.09
CA ILE A 163 5.34 16.76 -10.21
C ILE A 163 6.83 16.53 -10.50
N PHE A 164 7.65 17.59 -10.55
CA PHE A 164 9.08 17.45 -10.85
C PHE A 164 9.82 16.65 -9.78
N GLY A 165 9.50 16.88 -8.51
CA GLY A 165 10.06 16.11 -7.41
C GLY A 165 9.65 14.64 -7.47
N CYS A 166 8.37 14.35 -7.75
CA CYS A 166 7.87 12.98 -7.92
C CYS A 166 8.58 12.27 -9.09
N ILE A 167 8.72 12.92 -10.24
CA ILE A 167 9.43 12.33 -11.41
C ILE A 167 10.87 12.04 -11.04
N SER A 168 11.55 12.96 -10.36
CA SER A 168 12.94 12.79 -9.92
C SER A 168 13.07 11.61 -8.95
N TYR A 169 12.18 11.50 -7.98
CA TYR A 169 12.12 10.38 -7.04
C TYR A 169 11.93 9.03 -7.74
N LEU A 170 10.93 8.95 -8.63
CA LEU A 170 10.69 7.75 -9.44
C LEU A 170 11.88 7.42 -10.35
N GLY A 171 12.52 8.42 -10.91
CA GLY A 171 13.74 8.25 -11.72
C GLY A 171 14.88 7.62 -10.92
N VAL A 172 15.08 8.02 -9.67
CA VAL A 172 16.06 7.40 -8.76
C VAL A 172 15.71 5.94 -8.49
N LEU A 173 14.45 5.64 -8.14
CA LEU A 173 14.00 4.28 -7.88
C LEU A 173 14.17 3.37 -9.10
N ILE A 174 13.72 3.83 -10.27
CA ILE A 174 13.84 3.08 -11.53
C ILE A 174 15.32 2.83 -11.86
N SER A 175 16.17 3.85 -11.70
CA SER A 175 17.61 3.72 -11.95
C SER A 175 18.27 2.72 -11.01
N ALA A 176 17.86 2.71 -9.74
CA ALA A 176 18.35 1.76 -8.74
C ALA A 176 17.97 0.33 -9.10
N VAL A 177 16.69 0.11 -9.46
CA VAL A 177 16.18 -1.20 -9.89
C VAL A 177 16.89 -1.66 -11.17
N ALA A 178 16.99 -0.78 -12.19
CA ALA A 178 17.63 -1.11 -13.45
C ALA A 178 19.12 -1.51 -13.28
N LYS A 179 19.85 -0.82 -12.39
CA LYS A 179 21.23 -1.20 -12.04
C LYS A 179 21.30 -2.53 -11.29
N GLY A 180 20.34 -2.81 -10.41
CA GLY A 180 20.26 -4.07 -9.68
C GLY A 180 19.99 -5.28 -10.60
N ILE A 181 19.17 -5.09 -11.63
CA ILE A 181 18.83 -6.12 -12.62
C ILE A 181 20.00 -6.39 -13.58
N LYS A 182 20.71 -5.35 -14.03
CA LYS A 182 21.92 -5.51 -14.82
C LYS A 182 23.00 -6.16 -13.95
N ARG A 183 23.31 -7.40 -14.16
CA ARG A 183 24.23 -8.29 -13.43
C ARG A 183 25.63 -7.72 -13.04
N GLU A 184 25.89 -6.45 -13.24
CA GLU A 184 27.15 -5.76 -12.98
C GLU A 184 27.45 -5.48 -11.51
N MET A 185 26.46 -5.68 -10.61
CA MET A 185 26.65 -5.43 -9.18
C MET A 185 27.01 -6.70 -8.43
N SER A 186 27.99 -6.60 -7.54
CA SER A 186 28.31 -7.69 -6.59
C SER A 186 27.09 -8.00 -5.69
N ASP A 187 26.97 -9.22 -5.22
CA ASP A 187 25.83 -9.67 -4.40
C ASP A 187 25.63 -8.81 -3.14
N ALA A 188 26.72 -8.32 -2.54
CA ALA A 188 26.66 -7.38 -1.42
C ALA A 188 25.99 -6.05 -1.78
N LYS A 189 26.23 -5.52 -3.00
CA LYS A 189 25.59 -4.28 -3.47
C LYS A 189 24.12 -4.50 -3.84
N LYS A 190 23.75 -5.69 -4.32
CA LYS A 190 22.33 -6.05 -4.57
C LYS A 190 21.54 -6.12 -3.27
N ALA A 191 22.13 -6.68 -2.21
CA ALA A 191 21.48 -6.74 -0.91
C ALA A 191 21.18 -5.35 -0.30
N LEU A 192 22.03 -4.35 -0.59
CA LEU A 192 21.82 -2.96 -0.14
C LEU A 192 20.72 -2.20 -0.93
N LEU A 193 20.35 -2.68 -2.13
CA LEU A 193 19.28 -2.06 -2.91
C LEU A 193 17.88 -2.45 -2.47
N ILE A 194 17.73 -3.64 -1.89
CA ILE A 194 16.43 -4.15 -1.44
C ILE A 194 15.73 -3.20 -0.47
N PRO A 195 16.38 -2.69 0.60
CA PRO A 195 15.71 -1.77 1.53
C PRO A 195 15.47 -0.36 0.97
N VAL A 196 16.06 0.01 -0.16
CA VAL A 196 15.81 1.32 -0.81
C VAL A 196 14.56 1.28 -1.68
N VAL A 197 14.13 0.09 -2.12
CA VAL A 197 12.99 -0.12 -3.04
C VAL A 197 11.76 -0.66 -2.28
N ALA A 198 11.94 -1.23 -1.10
CA ALA A 198 10.86 -1.70 -0.23
C ALA A 198 10.29 -0.55 0.62
#